data_b3556c3d9d34b10857e0c83e187576b1
#
_entry.id   b3556c3d9d34b10857e0c83e187576b1
#
_cell.length_a   1.000
_cell.length_b   1.000
_cell.length_c   1.000
_cell.angle_alpha   90.00
_cell.angle_beta   90.00
_cell.angle_gamma   90.00
#
_symmetry.space_group_name_H-M   'P 1'
#
loop_
_entity.id
_entity.type
_entity.pdbx_description
1 polymer ?
#
loop_
_entity_poly.entity_id
_entity_poly.type
_entity_poly.pdbx_seq_one_letter_code
_entity_poly.pdbx_strand_id
1 'polypeptide(L)'
;MTFLLTFGIVFGLLGAMPVHAQDENASKSTTFDVKIVHTNDIHARVEEDDYNQVIGMERLSTISQTFTAGADGSLMLDSGDTFHGQPIATLVQGESVAKLMKACGYDAITAGNHDWSYGKDRLKELGGIANVKILSGNIKNADETSFFDTDALVKEFTKNGKTLKIGVFGVSDPNMKDKTTPSNVEGLEFQDAIAYANMEAAALKADGCNVVIALSHTLNPKNMAAQVDGVDLWLCGHEHIELSDTVTTPNGSKAYVSESGYYLNTVGLIDLNCTMDAEGSVHVDYNKTSVDYEAAQNYPKDASVTAILDAIKSENETALNRVIGSSPVELDGVWEHIRIGQTNLGNVITDAYLLATGADIAFENAGGIRASVAAGTITYGDIINVSPYGNYVVTKKLTGAQIKNMLETSLTIQKNCIAANDSGEWDAWPNDSGSYLQVGGITVSFDPAQPEGSRVLSVKKDGQELDNTKEYIVAVNNYLAGSDSYPALAEAAEIGEYSCCEELLIRFFEQGSDAIATSASKQTMIQTTKESTEPVPPTTPETPSVPVTPAVPEQPAKEQPKSPKTEVKKDDAGGTKASVKNPKTGDDNTLLCWILLLLLSGSVGSICLVQKHKK
;
A
#
# COMPACT_ATOMS: atom_id res chain seq x y z
N MET A 1 -45.97 29.97 94.49
CA MET A 1 -46.41 29.08 93.40
C MET A 1 -45.15 28.44 92.79
N THR A 2 -44.89 27.26 93.25
CA THR A 2 -43.64 26.52 93.08
C THR A 2 -43.93 25.39 92.05
N PHE A 3 -43.21 25.35 90.92
CA PHE A 3 -43.30 24.21 90.04
C PHE A 3 -41.98 23.39 90.12
N LEU A 4 -42.13 22.15 90.55
CA LEU A 4 -41.09 21.14 90.53
C LEU A 4 -40.96 20.60 89.14
N LEU A 5 -39.71 20.56 88.56
CA LEU A 5 -39.36 19.80 87.41
C LEU A 5 -38.58 18.54 87.86
N THR A 6 -39.18 17.40 87.63
CA THR A 6 -38.57 16.07 87.81
C THR A 6 -37.73 15.72 86.55
N PHE A 7 -36.44 15.46 86.78
CA PHE A 7 -35.52 14.93 85.76
C PHE A 7 -35.59 13.38 85.75
N GLY A 8 -36.10 12.82 84.67
CA GLY A 8 -36.09 11.38 84.41
C GLY A 8 -34.80 10.99 83.69
N ILE A 9 -33.97 10.14 84.29
CA ILE A 9 -32.77 9.56 83.67
C ILE A 9 -33.22 8.33 82.88
N VAL A 10 -33.08 8.37 81.58
CA VAL A 10 -33.26 7.21 80.69
C VAL A 10 -31.89 6.59 80.46
N PHE A 11 -31.66 5.39 81.00
CA PHE A 11 -30.53 4.54 80.61
C PHE A 11 -30.79 3.95 79.25
N GLY A 12 -30.15 4.48 78.19
CA GLY A 12 -30.13 3.89 76.91
C GLY A 12 -29.09 2.77 76.83
N LEU A 13 -29.54 1.55 76.54
CA LEU A 13 -28.68 0.45 76.12
C LEU A 13 -28.01 0.83 74.76
N LEU A 14 -26.71 1.06 74.82
CA LEU A 14 -25.87 1.07 73.58
C LEU A 14 -25.72 -0.38 73.14
N GLY A 15 -26.56 -0.77 72.17
CA GLY A 15 -26.31 -1.97 71.38
C GLY A 15 -25.05 -1.75 70.50
N ALA A 16 -24.05 -2.58 70.74
CA ALA A 16 -22.88 -2.65 69.83
C ALA A 16 -23.36 -3.05 68.45
N MET A 17 -23.32 -2.10 67.50
CA MET A 17 -23.43 -2.43 66.08
C MET A 17 -22.18 -3.25 65.71
N PRO A 18 -22.35 -4.36 64.96
CA PRO A 18 -21.20 -5.04 64.40
C PRO A 18 -20.48 -4.08 63.44
N VAL A 19 -19.24 -3.75 63.76
CA VAL A 19 -18.31 -3.16 62.80
C VAL A 19 -18.20 -4.19 61.69
N HIS A 20 -18.78 -3.91 60.56
CA HIS A 20 -18.45 -4.65 59.36
C HIS A 20 -16.94 -4.50 59.19
N ALA A 21 -16.22 -5.59 59.32
CA ALA A 21 -14.85 -5.68 58.84
C ALA A 21 -14.91 -5.28 57.38
N GLN A 22 -14.41 -4.10 57.04
CA GLN A 22 -14.08 -3.78 55.68
C GLN A 22 -13.14 -4.88 55.24
N ASP A 23 -13.49 -5.48 54.10
CA ASP A 23 -12.73 -6.56 53.49
C ASP A 23 -11.29 -6.08 53.30
N GLU A 24 -10.37 -6.47 54.18
CA GLU A 24 -8.93 -6.16 54.07
C GLU A 24 -8.34 -6.74 52.77
N ASN A 25 -9.05 -7.65 52.07
CA ASN A 25 -8.68 -8.19 50.79
C ASN A 25 -8.91 -7.22 49.62
N ALA A 26 -9.87 -6.29 49.71
CA ALA A 26 -10.07 -5.26 48.67
C ALA A 26 -8.89 -4.27 48.61
N SER A 27 -8.06 -4.19 49.67
CA SER A 27 -6.88 -3.29 49.68
C SER A 27 -5.60 -3.89 49.11
N LYS A 28 -5.63 -5.12 48.57
CA LYS A 28 -4.44 -5.83 48.08
C LYS A 28 -4.35 -5.95 46.54
N SER A 29 -5.37 -5.57 45.82
CA SER A 29 -5.28 -5.53 44.35
C SER A 29 -4.49 -4.31 43.85
N THR A 30 -3.78 -4.44 42.74
CA THR A 30 -3.05 -3.35 42.11
C THR A 30 -3.45 -3.30 40.63
N THR A 31 -3.94 -2.15 40.17
CA THR A 31 -4.26 -1.93 38.77
C THR A 31 -3.11 -1.18 38.09
N PHE A 32 -2.60 -1.76 37.01
CA PHE A 32 -1.62 -1.17 36.13
C PHE A 32 -2.37 -0.57 34.92
N ASP A 33 -2.08 0.68 34.60
CA ASP A 33 -2.50 1.34 33.38
C ASP A 33 -1.38 1.19 32.33
N VAL A 34 -1.57 0.31 31.37
CA VAL A 34 -0.62 0.08 30.28
C VAL A 34 -1.22 0.53 28.96
N LYS A 35 -0.48 1.32 28.23
CA LYS A 35 -0.89 1.88 26.94
C LYS A 35 -0.13 1.22 25.79
N ILE A 36 -0.85 0.79 24.74
CA ILE A 36 -0.24 0.26 23.53
C ILE A 36 -0.62 1.15 22.37
N VAL A 37 0.39 1.62 21.63
CA VAL A 37 0.22 2.27 20.33
C VAL A 37 0.51 1.22 19.25
N HIS A 38 -0.43 1.03 18.34
CA HIS A 38 -0.37 0.01 17.31
C HIS A 38 -0.47 0.60 15.91
N THR A 39 0.45 0.19 15.04
CA THR A 39 0.45 0.44 13.60
C THR A 39 0.66 -0.87 12.83
N ASN A 40 0.28 -0.88 11.57
CA ASN A 40 0.48 -1.97 10.61
C ASN A 40 0.40 -1.41 9.20
N ASP A 41 1.00 -2.12 8.22
CA ASP A 41 0.87 -1.83 6.79
C ASP A 41 1.14 -0.36 6.43
N ILE A 42 2.19 0.22 7.03
CA ILE A 42 2.59 1.61 6.79
C ILE A 42 3.07 1.81 5.36
N HIS A 43 3.73 0.80 4.77
CA HIS A 43 4.27 0.81 3.41
C HIS A 43 5.08 2.08 3.09
N ALA A 44 5.96 2.45 4.03
CA ALA A 44 6.81 3.64 3.95
C ALA A 44 6.07 4.98 3.73
N ARG A 45 4.78 5.06 4.01
CA ARG A 45 4.00 6.31 3.99
C ARG A 45 4.23 7.08 5.29
N VAL A 46 5.40 7.65 5.38
CA VAL A 46 5.91 8.31 6.60
C VAL A 46 5.64 9.81 6.62
N GLU A 47 5.30 10.40 5.48
CA GLU A 47 4.97 11.81 5.33
C GLU A 47 3.46 12.04 5.39
N GLU A 48 3.04 13.16 5.96
CA GLU A 48 1.63 13.58 5.93
C GLU A 48 1.18 13.81 4.48
N ASP A 49 0.02 13.25 4.12
CA ASP A 49 -0.57 13.38 2.78
C ASP A 49 -2.10 13.55 2.91
N ASP A 50 -2.58 14.75 2.61
CA ASP A 50 -4.00 15.11 2.69
C ASP A 50 -4.86 14.31 1.71
N TYR A 51 -4.33 14.01 0.52
CA TYR A 51 -5.08 13.31 -0.53
C TYR A 51 -5.30 11.83 -0.17
N ASN A 52 -4.26 11.16 0.32
CA ASN A 52 -4.30 9.76 0.73
C ASN A 52 -4.64 9.59 2.22
N GLN A 53 -4.88 10.69 2.95
CA GLN A 53 -5.19 10.71 4.38
C GLN A 53 -4.12 10.05 5.25
N VAL A 54 -2.85 10.25 4.92
CA VAL A 54 -1.71 9.74 5.68
C VAL A 54 -1.40 10.69 6.83
N ILE A 55 -1.39 10.18 8.06
CA ILE A 55 -1.14 10.96 9.29
C ILE A 55 0.30 11.49 9.35
N GLY A 56 1.26 10.68 8.89
CA GLY A 56 2.69 10.96 8.97
C GLY A 56 3.32 10.65 10.34
N MET A 57 4.59 10.28 10.29
CA MET A 57 5.36 9.87 11.50
C MET A 57 5.54 11.02 12.50
N GLU A 58 5.53 12.26 12.03
CA GLU A 58 5.66 13.46 12.88
C GLU A 58 4.49 13.60 13.84
N ARG A 59 3.24 13.36 13.37
CA ARG A 59 2.04 13.41 14.22
C ARG A 59 1.87 12.12 15.01
N LEU A 60 2.21 10.97 14.43
CA LEU A 60 2.22 9.69 15.13
C LEU A 60 3.04 9.77 16.41
N SER A 61 4.22 10.38 16.37
CA SER A 61 5.06 10.59 17.56
C SER A 61 4.32 11.37 18.65
N THR A 62 3.66 12.48 18.31
CA THR A 62 2.91 13.28 19.29
C THR A 62 1.66 12.58 19.79
N ILE A 63 0.96 11.82 18.93
CA ILE A 63 -0.18 10.98 19.32
C ILE A 63 0.28 9.97 20.37
N SER A 64 1.38 9.25 20.08
CA SER A 64 1.98 8.25 20.98
C SER A 64 2.35 8.87 22.33
N GLN A 65 3.11 9.97 22.33
CA GLN A 65 3.53 10.68 23.55
C GLN A 65 2.33 11.16 24.38
N THR A 66 1.29 11.69 23.73
CA THR A 66 0.10 12.20 24.40
C THR A 66 -0.69 11.06 25.04
N PHE A 67 -0.88 9.96 24.31
CA PHE A 67 -1.64 8.80 24.78
C PHE A 67 -0.97 8.08 25.94
N THR A 68 0.36 7.93 25.88
CA THR A 68 1.13 7.18 26.88
C THR A 68 1.50 8.02 28.10
N ALA A 69 1.22 9.34 28.10
CA ALA A 69 1.56 10.22 29.19
C ALA A 69 0.90 9.82 30.51
N GLY A 70 1.73 9.56 31.53
CA GLY A 70 1.28 9.20 32.87
C GLY A 70 0.86 7.75 33.07
N ALA A 71 0.95 6.89 32.07
CA ALA A 71 0.74 5.46 32.18
C ALA A 71 1.79 4.78 33.07
N ASP A 72 1.44 3.64 33.68
CA ASP A 72 2.39 2.82 34.45
C ASP A 72 3.38 2.08 33.53
N GLY A 73 3.00 1.88 32.26
CA GLY A 73 3.81 1.29 31.21
C GLY A 73 3.27 1.56 29.83
N SER A 74 4.13 1.47 28.82
CA SER A 74 3.70 1.61 27.42
C SER A 74 4.51 0.72 26.49
N LEU A 75 3.90 0.38 25.36
CA LEU A 75 4.51 -0.32 24.23
C LEU A 75 4.10 0.36 22.93
N MET A 76 5.02 0.49 21.98
CA MET A 76 4.74 0.89 20.60
C MET A 76 5.10 -0.25 19.67
N LEU A 77 4.10 -0.83 19.01
CA LEU A 77 4.19 -2.10 18.30
C LEU A 77 3.69 -1.94 16.86
N ASP A 78 4.31 -2.68 15.95
CA ASP A 78 3.92 -2.69 14.55
C ASP A 78 3.73 -4.11 14.03
N SER A 79 2.72 -4.31 13.20
CA SER A 79 2.39 -5.64 12.68
C SER A 79 2.87 -5.88 11.25
N GLY A 80 3.95 -5.19 10.82
CA GLY A 80 4.66 -5.46 9.57
C GLY A 80 4.18 -4.67 8.36
N ASP A 81 4.84 -4.90 7.23
CA ASP A 81 4.75 -4.15 5.98
C ASP A 81 5.05 -2.66 6.15
N THR A 82 6.15 -2.38 6.80
CA THR A 82 6.51 -1.04 7.22
C THR A 82 7.64 -0.44 6.39
N PHE A 83 8.72 -1.20 6.10
CA PHE A 83 9.96 -0.66 5.55
C PHE A 83 9.95 -0.38 4.05
N HIS A 84 8.95 -0.85 3.30
CA HIS A 84 8.91 -0.82 1.85
C HIS A 84 7.59 -0.24 1.32
N GLY A 85 7.62 0.45 0.16
CA GLY A 85 6.39 0.86 -0.55
C GLY A 85 6.40 2.29 -1.09
N GLN A 86 7.28 3.19 -0.67
CA GLN A 86 7.39 4.55 -1.20
C GLN A 86 8.82 4.92 -1.57
N PRO A 87 9.02 5.85 -2.54
CA PRO A 87 10.35 6.26 -3.00
C PRO A 87 11.29 6.72 -1.89
N ILE A 88 10.78 7.34 -0.83
CA ILE A 88 11.57 7.75 0.34
C ILE A 88 12.25 6.57 1.03
N ALA A 89 11.69 5.37 0.94
CA ALA A 89 12.26 4.14 1.46
C ALA A 89 13.08 3.39 0.40
N THR A 90 12.55 3.24 -0.83
CA THR A 90 13.19 2.42 -1.86
C THR A 90 14.54 2.96 -2.28
N LEU A 91 14.73 4.30 -2.29
CA LEU A 91 16.00 4.99 -2.53
C LEU A 91 17.16 4.50 -1.66
N VAL A 92 16.88 4.19 -0.40
CA VAL A 92 17.86 3.84 0.63
C VAL A 92 17.56 2.49 1.29
N GLN A 93 16.79 1.65 0.59
CA GLN A 93 16.45 0.29 1.02
C GLN A 93 15.93 0.25 2.47
N GLY A 94 14.89 1.08 2.77
CA GLY A 94 14.17 1.12 4.03
C GLY A 94 14.81 1.94 5.15
N GLU A 95 16.06 2.43 4.99
CA GLU A 95 16.80 3.11 6.06
C GLU A 95 16.11 4.35 6.60
N SER A 96 15.46 5.13 5.73
CA SER A 96 14.69 6.31 6.11
C SER A 96 13.56 5.98 7.08
N VAL A 97 12.80 4.92 6.80
CA VAL A 97 11.71 4.45 7.66
C VAL A 97 12.26 3.96 8.99
N ALA A 98 13.34 3.17 8.98
CA ALA A 98 13.99 2.68 10.19
C ALA A 98 14.47 3.81 11.11
N LYS A 99 15.05 4.89 10.56
CA LYS A 99 15.44 6.09 11.30
C LYS A 99 14.23 6.78 11.95
N LEU A 100 13.10 6.87 11.24
CA LEU A 100 11.87 7.48 11.74
C LEU A 100 11.19 6.60 12.82
N MET A 101 11.13 5.28 12.63
CA MET A 101 10.63 4.34 13.65
C MET A 101 11.42 4.48 14.96
N LYS A 102 12.75 4.58 14.88
CA LYS A 102 13.60 4.83 16.05
C LYS A 102 13.23 6.13 16.76
N ALA A 103 12.99 7.19 15.99
CA ALA A 103 12.61 8.49 16.54
C ALA A 103 11.24 8.46 17.21
N CYS A 104 10.28 7.68 16.67
CA CYS A 104 8.96 7.48 17.25
C CYS A 104 8.96 6.54 18.47
N GLY A 105 10.04 5.76 18.69
CA GLY A 105 10.21 4.93 19.87
C GLY A 105 9.50 3.57 19.79
N TYR A 106 9.48 2.93 18.61
CA TYR A 106 8.96 1.56 18.48
C TYR A 106 9.77 0.56 19.31
N ASP A 107 9.08 -0.39 19.93
CA ASP A 107 9.68 -1.46 20.74
C ASP A 107 9.92 -2.74 19.93
N ALA A 108 8.93 -3.15 19.14
CA ALA A 108 8.99 -4.38 18.35
C ALA A 108 8.06 -4.31 17.13
N ILE A 109 8.41 -5.17 16.14
CA ILE A 109 7.60 -5.42 14.94
C ILE A 109 7.54 -6.92 14.66
N THR A 110 6.56 -7.36 13.85
CA THR A 110 6.64 -8.60 13.08
C THR A 110 6.96 -8.29 11.63
N ALA A 111 7.55 -9.22 10.86
CA ALA A 111 7.85 -8.99 9.46
C ALA A 111 6.63 -9.30 8.58
N GLY A 112 6.22 -8.33 7.76
CA GLY A 112 5.27 -8.53 6.68
C GLY A 112 5.94 -8.97 5.37
N ASN A 113 5.16 -9.23 4.32
CA ASN A 113 5.71 -9.72 3.05
C ASN A 113 6.53 -8.66 2.30
N HIS A 114 6.19 -7.40 2.41
CA HIS A 114 6.94 -6.31 1.79
C HIS A 114 8.23 -5.95 2.55
N ASP A 115 8.37 -6.28 3.82
CA ASP A 115 9.61 -6.03 4.58
C ASP A 115 10.80 -6.84 4.05
N TRP A 116 10.55 -7.94 3.32
CA TRP A 116 11.56 -8.74 2.66
C TRP A 116 12.05 -8.19 1.32
N SER A 117 11.45 -7.13 0.80
CA SER A 117 11.73 -6.61 -0.55
C SER A 117 13.20 -6.28 -0.79
N TYR A 118 13.92 -5.87 0.26
CA TYR A 118 15.36 -5.59 0.19
C TYR A 118 16.25 -6.79 0.57
N GLY A 119 15.65 -7.97 0.76
CA GLY A 119 16.33 -9.20 1.17
C GLY A 119 16.47 -9.36 2.68
N LYS A 120 16.62 -10.62 3.08
CA LYS A 120 16.60 -11.04 4.49
C LYS A 120 17.68 -10.39 5.37
N ASP A 121 18.89 -10.17 4.83
CA ASP A 121 19.98 -9.58 5.60
C ASP A 121 19.73 -8.08 5.83
N ARG A 122 19.19 -7.39 4.84
CA ARG A 122 18.82 -5.97 4.97
C ARG A 122 17.70 -5.77 5.99
N LEU A 123 16.71 -6.67 6.04
CA LEU A 123 15.65 -6.60 7.04
C LEU A 123 16.20 -6.66 8.48
N LYS A 124 17.17 -7.54 8.76
CA LYS A 124 17.86 -7.56 10.07
C LYS A 124 18.58 -6.26 10.37
N GLU A 125 19.30 -5.71 9.38
CA GLU A 125 20.00 -4.44 9.51
C GLU A 125 19.03 -3.30 9.82
N LEU A 126 17.87 -3.26 9.14
CA LEU A 126 16.80 -2.26 9.38
C LEU A 126 16.26 -2.34 10.81
N GLY A 127 16.02 -3.54 11.34
CA GLY A 127 15.67 -3.74 12.75
C GLY A 127 16.72 -3.16 13.70
N GLY A 128 18.01 -3.32 13.38
CA GLY A 128 19.11 -2.72 14.13
C GLY A 128 19.14 -1.18 14.05
N ILE A 129 18.92 -0.60 12.88
CA ILE A 129 18.86 0.85 12.67
C ILE A 129 17.66 1.45 13.42
N ALA A 130 16.50 0.83 13.30
CA ALA A 130 15.27 1.22 13.98
C ALA A 130 15.35 1.01 15.50
N ASN A 131 16.30 0.22 15.98
CA ASN A 131 16.44 -0.23 17.37
C ASN A 131 15.17 -0.96 17.87
N VAL A 132 14.54 -1.75 16.98
CA VAL A 132 13.36 -2.57 17.28
C VAL A 132 13.72 -4.04 17.32
N LYS A 133 12.90 -4.85 17.99
CA LYS A 133 12.95 -6.30 17.91
C LYS A 133 12.02 -6.78 16.78
N ILE A 134 12.55 -7.60 15.84
CA ILE A 134 11.72 -8.27 14.85
C ILE A 134 11.38 -9.65 15.42
N LEU A 135 10.08 -9.89 15.68
CA LEU A 135 9.59 -11.01 16.50
C LEU A 135 8.99 -12.17 15.67
N SER A 136 9.20 -12.24 14.36
CA SER A 136 8.65 -13.30 13.49
C SER A 136 9.32 -14.67 13.77
N GLY A 137 8.99 -15.26 14.91
CA GLY A 137 9.67 -16.42 15.44
C GLY A 137 9.36 -17.73 14.73
N ASN A 138 8.29 -17.79 13.93
CA ASN A 138 7.99 -18.93 13.05
C ASN A 138 8.88 -18.98 11.79
N ILE A 139 9.87 -18.08 11.66
CA ILE A 139 10.82 -18.06 10.55
C ILE A 139 12.15 -18.62 11.03
N LYS A 140 12.61 -19.68 10.37
CA LYS A 140 13.81 -20.42 10.76
C LYS A 140 14.81 -20.47 9.60
N ASN A 141 16.07 -20.62 9.94
CA ASN A 141 17.11 -21.03 9.00
C ASN A 141 16.92 -22.50 8.61
N ALA A 142 17.58 -22.95 7.54
CA ALA A 142 17.55 -24.35 7.09
C ALA A 142 18.04 -25.38 8.14
N ASP A 143 18.75 -24.95 9.16
CA ASP A 143 19.20 -25.75 10.28
C ASP A 143 18.26 -25.70 11.51
N GLU A 144 17.06 -25.19 11.33
CA GLU A 144 15.99 -25.01 12.33
C GLU A 144 16.31 -23.97 13.43
N THR A 145 17.43 -23.26 13.35
CA THR A 145 17.70 -22.14 14.27
C THR A 145 16.84 -20.94 13.95
N SER A 146 16.51 -20.10 14.94
CA SER A 146 15.76 -18.87 14.73
C SER A 146 16.49 -17.95 13.76
N PHE A 147 15.76 -17.40 12.80
CA PHE A 147 16.34 -16.45 11.85
C PHE A 147 16.59 -15.10 12.51
N PHE A 148 15.65 -14.57 13.30
CA PHE A 148 15.84 -13.35 14.06
C PHE A 148 16.52 -13.62 15.41
N ASP A 149 17.12 -12.58 16.01
CA ASP A 149 17.93 -12.68 17.24
C ASP A 149 17.11 -13.03 18.49
N THR A 150 15.80 -12.81 18.45
CA THR A 150 14.87 -13.13 19.54
C THR A 150 13.50 -13.46 19.01
N ASP A 151 12.86 -14.43 19.62
CA ASP A 151 11.51 -14.88 19.26
C ASP A 151 10.43 -14.09 20.05
N ALA A 152 10.79 -13.45 21.18
CA ALA A 152 9.87 -12.69 22.02
C ALA A 152 10.52 -11.46 22.68
N LEU A 153 9.69 -10.48 23.03
CA LEU A 153 10.01 -9.33 23.89
C LEU A 153 9.24 -9.47 25.22
N VAL A 154 9.93 -9.36 26.33
CA VAL A 154 9.28 -9.32 27.66
C VAL A 154 9.50 -7.96 28.31
N LYS A 155 8.40 -7.32 28.74
CA LYS A 155 8.42 -6.06 29.50
C LYS A 155 7.84 -6.26 30.89
N GLU A 156 8.47 -5.66 31.88
CA GLU A 156 8.05 -5.71 33.28
C GLU A 156 7.74 -4.30 33.80
N PHE A 157 6.56 -4.15 34.39
CA PHE A 157 6.11 -2.89 34.98
C PHE A 157 5.85 -3.11 36.45
N THR A 158 6.45 -2.29 37.33
CA THR A 158 6.36 -2.46 38.79
C THR A 158 5.57 -1.31 39.40
N LYS A 159 4.55 -1.66 40.20
CA LYS A 159 3.70 -0.72 40.93
C LYS A 159 3.28 -1.32 42.28
N ASN A 160 3.41 -0.58 43.33
CA ASN A 160 3.02 -0.99 44.71
C ASN A 160 3.63 -2.34 45.14
N GLY A 161 4.88 -2.62 44.74
CA GLY A 161 5.59 -3.86 45.05
C GLY A 161 5.14 -5.11 44.30
N LYS A 162 4.25 -4.95 43.31
CA LYS A 162 3.85 -5.99 42.34
C LYS A 162 4.48 -5.71 41.00
N THR A 163 4.76 -6.76 40.22
CA THR A 163 5.31 -6.68 38.86
C THR A 163 4.37 -7.33 37.90
N LEU A 164 3.90 -6.55 36.92
CA LEU A 164 3.15 -7.03 35.76
C LEU A 164 4.16 -7.39 34.64
N LYS A 165 4.10 -8.62 34.13
CA LYS A 165 4.95 -9.12 33.09
C LYS A 165 4.15 -9.32 31.81
N ILE A 166 4.53 -8.62 30.73
CA ILE A 166 3.89 -8.70 29.42
C ILE A 166 4.87 -9.32 28.44
N GLY A 167 4.47 -10.43 27.82
CA GLY A 167 5.20 -11.09 26.73
C GLY A 167 4.62 -10.70 25.38
N VAL A 168 5.48 -10.35 24.42
CA VAL A 168 5.10 -10.05 23.04
C VAL A 168 5.89 -10.97 22.12
N PHE A 169 5.23 -11.66 21.21
CA PHE A 169 5.86 -12.45 20.16
C PHE A 169 5.23 -12.11 18.81
N GLY A 170 5.82 -12.60 17.72
CA GLY A 170 5.32 -12.33 16.38
C GLY A 170 5.25 -13.56 15.49
N VAL A 171 4.33 -13.54 14.52
CA VAL A 171 4.16 -14.54 13.48
C VAL A 171 3.95 -13.89 12.13
N SER A 172 4.57 -14.47 11.09
CA SER A 172 4.38 -14.11 9.69
C SER A 172 3.67 -15.22 8.93
N ASP A 173 3.08 -14.89 7.77
CA ASP A 173 2.35 -15.86 6.94
C ASP A 173 3.28 -17.02 6.53
N PRO A 174 2.89 -18.29 6.73
CA PRO A 174 3.67 -19.43 6.29
C PRO A 174 3.83 -19.52 4.76
N ASN A 175 2.98 -18.85 3.97
CA ASN A 175 3.07 -18.78 2.51
C ASN A 175 3.89 -17.58 2.01
N MET A 176 4.75 -17.01 2.85
CA MET A 176 5.57 -15.84 2.55
C MET A 176 6.38 -15.95 1.25
N LYS A 177 6.83 -17.17 0.89
CA LYS A 177 7.57 -17.42 -0.36
C LYS A 177 6.78 -17.05 -1.63
N ASP A 178 5.45 -17.08 -1.55
CA ASP A 178 4.55 -16.76 -2.67
C ASP A 178 4.14 -15.27 -2.67
N LYS A 179 4.46 -14.56 -1.57
CA LYS A 179 4.05 -13.17 -1.33
C LYS A 179 5.22 -12.17 -1.33
N THR A 180 6.40 -12.62 -1.68
CA THR A 180 7.59 -11.78 -1.87
C THR A 180 8.47 -12.39 -2.95
N THR A 181 9.47 -11.62 -3.44
CA THR A 181 10.44 -12.15 -4.41
C THR A 181 11.18 -13.36 -3.80
N PRO A 182 11.09 -14.57 -4.38
CA PRO A 182 11.61 -15.80 -3.76
C PRO A 182 13.10 -15.76 -3.38
N SER A 183 13.94 -15.06 -4.18
CA SER A 183 15.37 -14.91 -3.87
C SER A 183 15.64 -14.12 -2.59
N ASN A 184 14.71 -13.27 -2.17
CA ASN A 184 14.87 -12.42 -0.98
C ASN A 184 14.75 -13.22 0.33
N VAL A 185 14.11 -14.38 0.26
CA VAL A 185 13.86 -15.29 1.39
C VAL A 185 14.51 -16.66 1.19
N GLU A 186 15.44 -16.78 0.23
CA GLU A 186 16.13 -18.04 -0.06
C GLU A 186 16.85 -18.59 1.18
N GLY A 187 16.64 -19.90 1.43
CA GLY A 187 17.22 -20.60 2.59
C GLY A 187 16.46 -20.38 3.91
N LEU A 188 15.30 -19.71 3.89
CA LEU A 188 14.42 -19.60 5.05
C LEU A 188 13.29 -20.62 4.97
N GLU A 189 12.88 -21.09 6.15
CA GLU A 189 11.71 -21.96 6.34
C GLU A 189 10.66 -21.21 7.16
N PHE A 190 9.43 -21.12 6.61
CA PHE A 190 8.27 -20.49 7.24
C PHE A 190 7.40 -21.60 7.84
N GLN A 191 7.45 -21.72 9.17
CA GLN A 191 6.72 -22.74 9.91
C GLN A 191 5.24 -22.35 10.04
N ASP A 192 4.39 -23.34 10.34
CA ASP A 192 2.97 -23.14 10.62
C ASP A 192 2.78 -22.11 11.74
N ALA A 193 2.10 -21.01 11.44
CA ALA A 193 1.94 -19.88 12.34
C ALA A 193 1.06 -20.21 13.55
N ILE A 194 0.04 -21.08 13.40
CA ILE A 194 -0.87 -21.50 14.48
C ILE A 194 -0.12 -22.43 15.46
N ALA A 195 0.62 -23.38 14.94
CA ALA A 195 1.41 -24.28 15.78
C ALA A 195 2.48 -23.52 16.56
N TYR A 196 3.19 -22.61 15.89
CA TYR A 196 4.18 -21.75 16.54
C TYR A 196 3.55 -20.84 17.62
N ALA A 197 2.44 -20.16 17.31
CA ALA A 197 1.77 -19.27 18.25
C ALA A 197 1.30 -20.01 19.50
N ASN A 198 0.75 -21.22 19.39
CA ASN A 198 0.39 -22.05 20.54
C ASN A 198 1.61 -22.42 21.39
N MET A 199 2.72 -22.77 20.77
CA MET A 199 3.98 -23.10 21.45
C MET A 199 4.54 -21.91 22.21
N GLU A 200 4.64 -20.75 21.55
CA GLU A 200 5.27 -19.57 22.11
C GLU A 200 4.40 -18.91 23.20
N ALA A 201 3.07 -18.86 23.01
CA ALA A 201 2.16 -18.39 24.03
C ALA A 201 2.25 -19.26 25.32
N ALA A 202 2.32 -20.59 25.17
CA ALA A 202 2.50 -21.49 26.30
C ALA A 202 3.87 -21.28 26.99
N ALA A 203 4.95 -21.03 26.23
CA ALA A 203 6.27 -20.76 26.76
C ALA A 203 6.28 -19.45 27.57
N LEU A 204 5.70 -18.36 27.04
CA LEU A 204 5.59 -17.07 27.73
C LEU A 204 4.74 -17.15 29.00
N LYS A 205 3.61 -17.87 28.96
CA LYS A 205 2.80 -18.11 30.18
C LYS A 205 3.58 -18.93 31.21
N ALA A 206 4.35 -19.94 30.81
CA ALA A 206 5.21 -20.73 31.69
C ALA A 206 6.37 -19.90 32.28
N ASP A 207 6.87 -18.89 31.56
CA ASP A 207 7.86 -17.91 32.04
C ASP A 207 7.24 -16.83 32.95
N GLY A 208 5.95 -16.95 33.27
CA GLY A 208 5.23 -16.08 34.19
C GLY A 208 4.70 -14.79 33.57
N CYS A 209 4.58 -14.69 32.25
CA CYS A 209 3.92 -13.55 31.61
C CYS A 209 2.43 -13.55 31.98
N ASN A 210 1.98 -12.45 32.60
CA ASN A 210 0.59 -12.24 32.99
C ASN A 210 -0.29 -11.98 31.76
N VAL A 211 0.23 -11.23 30.78
CA VAL A 211 -0.42 -10.88 29.51
C VAL A 211 0.49 -11.32 28.37
N VAL A 212 -0.08 -11.94 27.34
CA VAL A 212 0.61 -12.34 26.12
C VAL A 212 -0.02 -11.65 24.93
N ILE A 213 0.80 -10.95 24.16
CA ILE A 213 0.43 -10.23 22.95
C ILE A 213 1.09 -10.91 21.75
N ALA A 214 0.33 -11.15 20.68
CA ALA A 214 0.85 -11.62 19.42
C ALA A 214 0.78 -10.50 18.37
N LEU A 215 1.90 -10.22 17.71
CA LEU A 215 1.94 -9.47 16.47
C LEU A 215 1.74 -10.45 15.32
N SER A 216 0.82 -10.19 14.41
CA SER A 216 0.49 -11.11 13.33
C SER A 216 0.44 -10.39 12.00
N HIS A 217 1.24 -10.89 11.04
CA HIS A 217 1.11 -10.48 9.64
C HIS A 217 0.68 -11.69 8.81
N THR A 218 -0.63 -12.00 8.88
CA THR A 218 -1.23 -13.20 8.27
C THR A 218 -2.66 -12.93 7.81
N LEU A 219 -3.13 -13.74 6.86
CA LEU A 219 -4.54 -13.71 6.43
C LEU A 219 -5.48 -14.26 7.52
N ASN A 220 -6.71 -13.78 7.53
CA ASN A 220 -7.80 -14.23 8.42
C ASN A 220 -7.45 -14.19 9.92
N PRO A 221 -7.06 -13.05 10.47
CA PRO A 221 -6.54 -12.94 11.84
C PRO A 221 -7.52 -13.45 12.90
N LYS A 222 -8.83 -13.28 12.73
CA LYS A 222 -9.84 -13.82 13.66
C LYS A 222 -9.88 -15.34 13.66
N ASN A 223 -9.76 -15.95 12.49
CA ASN A 223 -9.73 -17.40 12.38
C ASN A 223 -8.46 -17.99 12.99
N MET A 224 -7.34 -17.31 12.82
CA MET A 224 -6.08 -17.70 13.46
C MET A 224 -6.18 -17.58 14.98
N ALA A 225 -6.60 -16.43 15.50
CA ALA A 225 -6.74 -16.20 16.93
C ALA A 225 -7.71 -17.19 17.61
N ALA A 226 -8.77 -17.62 16.92
CA ALA A 226 -9.71 -18.60 17.43
C ALA A 226 -9.14 -20.04 17.52
N GLN A 227 -7.93 -20.30 17.01
CA GLN A 227 -7.25 -21.60 17.04
C GLN A 227 -6.05 -21.64 18.00
N VAL A 228 -5.77 -20.52 18.70
CA VAL A 228 -4.60 -20.40 19.57
C VAL A 228 -5.03 -20.12 21.01
N ASP A 229 -4.49 -20.89 21.95
CA ASP A 229 -4.68 -20.67 23.38
C ASP A 229 -3.55 -19.83 23.99
N GLY A 230 -3.89 -19.08 25.04
CA GLY A 230 -2.89 -18.37 25.85
C GLY A 230 -2.48 -17.00 25.34
N VAL A 231 -2.98 -16.55 24.20
CA VAL A 231 -2.82 -15.18 23.69
C VAL A 231 -4.00 -14.34 24.16
N ASP A 232 -3.73 -13.20 24.79
CA ASP A 232 -4.74 -12.30 25.33
C ASP A 232 -5.12 -11.21 24.29
N LEU A 233 -4.15 -10.73 23.51
CA LEU A 233 -4.33 -9.67 22.49
C LEU A 233 -3.56 -10.02 21.21
N TRP A 234 -4.25 -9.94 20.08
CA TRP A 234 -3.68 -10.00 18.75
C TRP A 234 -3.65 -8.61 18.11
N LEU A 235 -2.50 -8.17 17.67
CA LEU A 235 -2.28 -6.99 16.85
C LEU A 235 -1.92 -7.47 15.46
N CYS A 236 -2.77 -7.15 14.48
CA CYS A 236 -2.74 -7.75 13.16
C CYS A 236 -2.41 -6.74 12.06
N GLY A 237 -2.01 -7.22 10.92
CA GLY A 237 -1.81 -6.52 9.65
C GLY A 237 -2.07 -7.46 8.48
N HIS A 238 -1.79 -7.01 7.25
CA HIS A 238 -1.91 -7.71 5.98
C HIS A 238 -3.27 -7.58 5.28
N GLU A 239 -4.39 -7.52 5.99
CA GLU A 239 -5.70 -7.42 5.35
C GLU A 239 -6.12 -5.98 5.01
N HIS A 240 -5.37 -4.99 5.49
CA HIS A 240 -5.64 -3.57 5.25
C HIS A 240 -7.05 -3.14 5.71
N ILE A 241 -7.48 -3.65 6.84
CA ILE A 241 -8.81 -3.35 7.41
C ILE A 241 -8.70 -2.65 8.76
N GLU A 242 -9.76 -2.01 9.19
CA GLU A 242 -9.91 -1.64 10.59
C GLU A 242 -10.73 -2.71 11.31
N LEU A 243 -10.10 -3.37 12.29
CA LEU A 243 -10.68 -4.46 13.05
C LEU A 243 -10.57 -4.19 14.55
N SER A 244 -11.65 -4.48 15.27
CA SER A 244 -11.68 -4.55 16.72
C SER A 244 -12.75 -5.56 17.11
N ASP A 245 -12.34 -6.77 17.50
CA ASP A 245 -13.25 -7.87 17.78
C ASP A 245 -12.72 -8.76 18.91
N THR A 246 -13.55 -9.68 19.37
CA THR A 246 -13.18 -10.69 20.38
C THR A 246 -13.54 -12.07 19.87
N VAL A 247 -12.59 -12.99 19.89
CA VAL A 247 -12.81 -14.38 19.52
C VAL A 247 -12.81 -15.28 20.76
N THR A 248 -13.37 -16.49 20.62
CA THR A 248 -13.27 -17.52 21.65
C THR A 248 -12.24 -18.55 21.23
N THR A 249 -11.25 -18.78 22.09
CA THR A 249 -10.15 -19.73 21.84
C THR A 249 -10.58 -21.17 22.15
N PRO A 250 -9.79 -22.19 21.78
CA PRO A 250 -10.17 -23.60 21.96
C PRO A 250 -10.48 -23.98 23.42
N ASN A 251 -9.78 -23.39 24.41
CA ASN A 251 -10.03 -23.65 25.84
C ASN A 251 -11.21 -22.84 26.42
N GLY A 252 -11.92 -22.04 25.57
CA GLY A 252 -13.06 -21.23 25.98
C GLY A 252 -12.72 -19.82 26.52
N SER A 253 -11.44 -19.44 26.54
CA SER A 253 -10.99 -18.10 26.89
C SER A 253 -11.36 -17.09 25.79
N LYS A 254 -11.19 -15.80 26.09
CA LYS A 254 -11.36 -14.71 25.13
C LYS A 254 -10.02 -14.16 24.72
N ALA A 255 -9.84 -13.92 23.43
CA ALA A 255 -8.72 -13.16 22.87
C ALA A 255 -9.24 -11.94 22.11
N TYR A 256 -8.61 -10.81 22.32
CA TYR A 256 -8.89 -9.59 21.57
C TYR A 256 -8.13 -9.59 20.25
N VAL A 257 -8.74 -9.12 19.16
CA VAL A 257 -8.11 -9.05 17.82
C VAL A 257 -8.30 -7.65 17.27
N SER A 258 -7.20 -7.00 16.90
CA SER A 258 -7.17 -5.62 16.43
C SER A 258 -6.28 -5.47 15.19
N GLU A 259 -6.75 -4.70 14.21
CA GLU A 259 -5.97 -4.20 13.08
C GLU A 259 -6.31 -2.71 12.90
N SER A 260 -5.38 -1.89 12.45
CA SER A 260 -5.50 -0.42 12.47
C SER A 260 -5.35 0.19 11.08
N GLY A 261 -6.22 -0.25 10.17
CA GLY A 261 -6.24 0.25 8.79
C GLY A 261 -4.95 -0.07 8.03
N TYR A 262 -4.46 0.86 7.23
CA TYR A 262 -3.24 0.72 6.43
C TYR A 262 -2.71 2.11 6.02
N TYR A 263 -1.48 2.17 5.51
CA TYR A 263 -0.85 3.40 5.01
C TYR A 263 -0.79 4.55 6.02
N LEU A 264 -0.78 4.19 7.31
CA LEU A 264 -0.81 5.16 8.41
C LEU A 264 -2.00 6.14 8.32
N ASN A 265 -3.16 5.68 7.80
CA ASN A 265 -4.40 6.46 7.80
C ASN A 265 -5.09 6.43 9.16
N THR A 266 -4.73 5.47 10.00
CA THR A 266 -5.27 5.25 11.34
C THR A 266 -4.16 4.79 12.29
N VAL A 267 -4.21 5.21 13.54
CA VAL A 267 -3.35 4.75 14.64
C VAL A 267 -4.22 4.08 15.69
N GLY A 268 -3.94 2.82 16.01
CA GLY A 268 -4.61 2.10 17.09
C GLY A 268 -4.07 2.49 18.46
N LEU A 269 -4.96 2.83 19.37
CA LEU A 269 -4.65 3.18 20.75
C LEU A 269 -5.37 2.21 21.69
N ILE A 270 -4.64 1.40 22.44
CA ILE A 270 -5.22 0.35 23.28
C ILE A 270 -4.85 0.60 24.73
N ASP A 271 -5.90 0.77 25.54
CA ASP A 271 -5.79 0.79 27.00
C ASP A 271 -5.86 -0.64 27.54
N LEU A 272 -4.82 -1.07 28.25
CA LEU A 272 -4.82 -2.30 29.04
C LEU A 272 -4.87 -1.94 30.52
N ASN A 273 -6.04 -2.11 31.14
CA ASN A 273 -6.19 -1.98 32.59
C ASN A 273 -6.01 -3.36 33.23
N CYS A 274 -4.80 -3.64 33.71
CA CYS A 274 -4.42 -4.95 34.27
C CYS A 274 -4.55 -4.92 35.80
N THR A 275 -5.59 -5.54 36.34
CA THR A 275 -5.82 -5.63 37.79
C THR A 275 -5.28 -6.94 38.34
N MET A 276 -4.17 -6.84 39.07
CA MET A 276 -3.53 -7.98 39.73
C MET A 276 -4.07 -8.14 41.15
N ASP A 277 -4.63 -9.31 41.49
CA ASP A 277 -5.12 -9.65 42.81
C ASP A 277 -3.98 -9.96 43.81
N ALA A 278 -4.35 -10.38 45.04
CA ALA A 278 -3.39 -10.71 46.09
C ALA A 278 -2.56 -11.96 45.76
N GLU A 279 -3.11 -12.87 45.00
CA GLU A 279 -2.56 -14.16 44.57
C GLU A 279 -1.68 -14.03 43.31
N GLY A 280 -1.68 -12.85 42.65
CA GLY A 280 -0.91 -12.57 41.44
C GLY A 280 -1.65 -12.87 40.13
N SER A 281 -2.94 -13.27 40.22
CA SER A 281 -3.76 -13.42 39.00
C SER A 281 -4.13 -12.06 38.44
N VAL A 282 -4.09 -11.93 37.11
CA VAL A 282 -4.34 -10.68 36.42
C VAL A 282 -5.62 -10.77 35.61
N HIS A 283 -6.51 -9.82 35.83
CA HIS A 283 -7.65 -9.53 34.99
C HIS A 283 -7.32 -8.35 34.07
N VAL A 284 -7.61 -8.47 32.78
CA VAL A 284 -7.31 -7.45 31.79
C VAL A 284 -8.60 -6.92 31.17
N ASP A 285 -8.81 -5.61 31.27
CA ASP A 285 -9.83 -4.88 30.54
C ASP A 285 -9.20 -4.19 29.33
N TYR A 286 -9.76 -4.41 28.15
CA TYR A 286 -9.29 -3.85 26.88
C TYR A 286 -10.23 -2.73 26.43
N ASN A 287 -9.67 -1.62 26.03
CA ASN A 287 -10.39 -0.57 25.35
C ASN A 287 -9.56 -0.06 24.17
N LYS A 288 -10.02 -0.32 22.94
CA LYS A 288 -9.41 0.24 21.71
C LYS A 288 -10.13 1.50 21.31
N THR A 289 -9.35 2.54 21.07
CA THR A 289 -9.74 3.73 20.29
C THR A 289 -8.82 3.86 19.09
N SER A 290 -9.25 4.62 18.08
CA SER A 290 -8.45 4.90 16.90
C SER A 290 -8.34 6.40 16.69
N VAL A 291 -7.17 6.85 16.21
CA VAL A 291 -6.97 8.21 15.71
C VAL A 291 -6.84 8.10 14.21
N ASP A 292 -7.85 8.57 13.49
CA ASP A 292 -7.84 8.69 12.04
C ASP A 292 -7.14 9.98 11.58
N TYR A 293 -7.02 10.17 10.27
CA TYR A 293 -6.36 11.34 9.68
C TYR A 293 -6.99 12.66 10.15
N GLU A 294 -8.33 12.77 10.22
CA GLU A 294 -9.03 14.00 10.62
C GLU A 294 -8.76 14.33 12.11
N ALA A 295 -8.87 13.34 12.97
CA ALA A 295 -8.58 13.49 14.40
C ALA A 295 -7.10 13.82 14.64
N ALA A 296 -6.18 13.26 13.85
CA ALA A 296 -4.75 13.49 13.95
C ALA A 296 -4.35 14.96 13.69
N GLN A 297 -5.16 15.71 12.94
CA GLN A 297 -4.91 17.14 12.71
C GLN A 297 -4.94 17.99 14.00
N ASN A 298 -5.52 17.47 15.09
CA ASN A 298 -5.51 18.12 16.39
C ASN A 298 -4.17 17.95 17.15
N TYR A 299 -3.26 17.11 16.67
CA TYR A 299 -1.96 16.87 17.27
C TYR A 299 -0.89 17.65 16.50
N PRO A 300 -0.01 18.41 17.18
CA PRO A 300 1.09 19.10 16.51
C PRO A 300 2.11 18.09 15.96
N LYS A 301 2.83 18.48 14.93
CA LYS A 301 3.98 17.70 14.44
C LYS A 301 5.11 17.75 15.48
N ASP A 302 5.75 16.60 15.73
CA ASP A 302 6.94 16.50 16.59
C ASP A 302 8.15 17.10 15.86
N ALA A 303 8.68 18.19 16.39
CA ALA A 303 9.78 18.91 15.77
C ALA A 303 11.07 18.07 15.64
N SER A 304 11.28 17.10 16.51
CA SER A 304 12.45 16.21 16.44
C SER A 304 12.33 15.21 15.30
N VAL A 305 11.13 14.67 15.06
CA VAL A 305 10.83 13.78 13.94
C VAL A 305 10.84 14.57 12.63
N THR A 306 10.27 15.78 12.61
CA THR A 306 10.35 16.69 11.44
C THR A 306 11.79 16.95 11.03
N ALA A 307 12.68 17.26 11.96
CA ALA A 307 14.10 17.49 11.66
C ALA A 307 14.79 16.27 11.05
N ILE A 308 14.44 15.06 11.49
CA ILE A 308 14.97 13.81 10.92
C ILE A 308 14.41 13.60 9.51
N LEU A 309 13.11 13.82 9.31
CA LEU A 309 12.47 13.69 8.00
C LEU A 309 13.05 14.68 6.98
N ASP A 310 13.28 15.93 7.37
CA ASP A 310 13.92 16.95 6.52
C ASP A 310 15.35 16.57 6.14
N ALA A 311 16.12 16.02 7.08
CA ALA A 311 17.47 15.50 6.81
C ALA A 311 17.43 14.33 5.81
N ILE A 312 16.51 13.38 5.98
CA ILE A 312 16.30 12.26 5.06
C ILE A 312 15.97 12.76 3.65
N LYS A 313 15.06 13.74 3.53
CA LYS A 313 14.72 14.34 2.23
C LYS A 313 15.92 14.96 1.55
N SER A 314 16.74 15.69 2.29
CA SER A 314 17.97 16.30 1.75
C SER A 314 19.02 15.25 1.35
N GLU A 315 19.15 14.15 2.09
CA GLU A 315 20.02 13.02 1.73
C GLU A 315 19.50 12.33 0.45
N ASN A 316 18.20 12.14 0.34
CA ASN A 316 17.54 11.48 -0.80
C ASN A 316 17.67 12.30 -2.10
N GLU A 317 17.68 13.64 -2.05
CA GLU A 317 17.96 14.47 -3.24
C GLU A 317 19.29 14.08 -3.91
N THR A 318 20.30 13.72 -3.14
CA THR A 318 21.59 13.25 -3.68
C THR A 318 21.47 11.86 -4.29
N ALA A 319 20.69 10.97 -3.67
CA ALA A 319 20.47 9.60 -4.16
C ALA A 319 19.69 9.59 -5.48
N LEU A 320 18.74 10.51 -5.69
CA LEU A 320 17.99 10.64 -6.93
C LEU A 320 18.89 10.90 -8.15
N ASN A 321 20.03 11.57 -7.96
CA ASN A 321 20.99 11.83 -9.03
C ASN A 321 21.93 10.65 -9.32
N ARG A 322 21.80 9.52 -8.62
CA ARG A 322 22.62 8.32 -8.86
C ARG A 322 22.33 7.78 -10.26
N VAL A 323 23.38 7.63 -11.06
CA VAL A 323 23.28 7.01 -12.40
C VAL A 323 23.02 5.51 -12.22
N ILE A 324 21.99 5.00 -12.89
CA ILE A 324 21.59 3.58 -12.87
C ILE A 324 21.81 2.89 -14.21
N GLY A 325 21.97 3.65 -15.30
CA GLY A 325 22.15 3.09 -16.63
C GLY A 325 22.19 4.16 -17.71
N SER A 326 21.92 3.73 -18.93
CA SER A 326 21.73 4.64 -20.08
C SER A 326 20.76 4.04 -21.09
N SER A 327 19.99 4.90 -21.78
CA SER A 327 19.15 4.50 -22.91
C SER A 327 19.73 5.07 -24.22
N PRO A 328 19.85 4.27 -25.28
CA PRO A 328 20.32 4.77 -26.58
C PRO A 328 19.21 5.54 -27.33
N VAL A 329 17.98 5.48 -26.87
CA VAL A 329 16.79 6.13 -27.46
C VAL A 329 15.98 6.82 -26.37
N GLU A 330 15.23 7.84 -26.76
CA GLU A 330 14.18 8.38 -25.90
C GLU A 330 13.08 7.33 -25.69
N LEU A 331 12.62 7.20 -24.43
CA LEU A 331 11.51 6.31 -24.06
C LEU A 331 10.28 7.17 -23.80
N ASP A 332 9.26 6.95 -24.60
CA ASP A 332 8.06 7.79 -24.69
C ASP A 332 7.06 7.44 -23.59
N GLY A 333 6.90 8.35 -22.64
CA GLY A 333 5.91 8.35 -21.57
C GLY A 333 4.99 9.59 -21.64
N VAL A 334 4.88 10.23 -22.82
CA VAL A 334 3.98 11.36 -23.03
C VAL A 334 2.54 10.95 -22.72
N TRP A 335 1.86 11.76 -21.93
CA TRP A 335 0.55 11.44 -21.34
C TRP A 335 -0.49 11.01 -22.37
N GLU A 336 -0.57 11.69 -23.51
CA GLU A 336 -1.47 11.39 -24.61
C GLU A 336 -1.05 10.09 -25.33
N HIS A 337 0.24 9.93 -25.62
CA HIS A 337 0.75 8.82 -26.39
C HIS A 337 0.53 7.47 -25.71
N ILE A 338 0.80 7.40 -24.38
CA ILE A 338 0.62 6.16 -23.62
C ILE A 338 -0.86 5.74 -23.49
N ARG A 339 -1.82 6.64 -23.78
CA ARG A 339 -3.26 6.36 -23.71
C ARG A 339 -3.88 6.01 -25.06
N ILE A 340 -3.20 6.38 -26.16
CA ILE A 340 -3.69 6.12 -27.52
C ILE A 340 -2.91 5.03 -28.24
N GLY A 341 -1.84 4.50 -27.66
CA GLY A 341 -1.03 3.46 -28.29
C GLY A 341 0.01 2.82 -27.38
N GLN A 342 0.58 1.72 -27.87
CA GLN A 342 1.75 1.10 -27.26
C GLN A 342 2.95 2.00 -27.45
N THR A 343 3.69 2.29 -26.37
CA THR A 343 4.93 3.06 -26.46
C THR A 343 6.15 2.18 -26.20
N ASN A 344 7.32 2.67 -26.59
CA ASN A 344 8.57 1.98 -26.33
C ASN A 344 8.90 1.92 -24.82
N LEU A 345 8.46 2.91 -24.01
CA LEU A 345 8.57 2.87 -22.56
C LEU A 345 7.64 1.79 -21.97
N GLY A 346 6.41 1.66 -22.49
CA GLY A 346 5.49 0.59 -22.12
C GLY A 346 6.07 -0.80 -22.38
N ASN A 347 6.81 -0.98 -23.49
CA ASN A 347 7.53 -2.22 -23.75
C ASN A 347 8.61 -2.49 -22.68
N VAL A 348 9.40 -1.47 -22.31
CA VAL A 348 10.47 -1.59 -21.30
C VAL A 348 9.91 -1.95 -19.92
N ILE A 349 8.81 -1.31 -19.51
CA ILE A 349 8.16 -1.58 -18.22
C ILE A 349 7.63 -3.01 -18.19
N THR A 350 6.89 -3.43 -19.22
CA THR A 350 6.33 -4.78 -19.27
C THR A 350 7.40 -5.86 -19.35
N ASP A 351 8.52 -5.61 -20.03
CA ASP A 351 9.66 -6.52 -20.05
C ASP A 351 10.37 -6.60 -18.68
N ALA A 352 10.42 -5.49 -17.93
CA ALA A 352 10.93 -5.50 -16.55
C ALA A 352 10.08 -6.40 -15.65
N TYR A 353 8.75 -6.35 -15.80
CA TYR A 353 7.84 -7.24 -15.06
C TYR A 353 8.04 -8.70 -15.43
N LEU A 354 8.15 -9.00 -16.74
CA LEU A 354 8.39 -10.37 -17.22
C LEU A 354 9.71 -10.94 -16.69
N LEU A 355 10.78 -10.12 -16.70
CA LEU A 355 12.10 -10.52 -16.21
C LEU A 355 12.05 -10.86 -14.71
N ALA A 356 11.35 -10.02 -13.94
CA ALA A 356 11.30 -10.16 -12.48
C ALA A 356 10.42 -11.33 -12.01
N THR A 357 9.30 -11.56 -12.73
CA THR A 357 8.27 -12.51 -12.28
C THR A 357 8.34 -13.86 -12.98
N GLY A 358 8.97 -13.94 -14.15
CA GLY A 358 8.90 -15.13 -15.01
C GLY A 358 7.49 -15.39 -15.58
N ALA A 359 6.59 -14.41 -15.54
CA ALA A 359 5.24 -14.52 -16.06
C ALA A 359 5.21 -14.72 -17.58
N ASP A 360 4.09 -15.24 -18.10
CA ASP A 360 3.88 -15.43 -19.53
C ASP A 360 3.61 -14.11 -20.27
N ILE A 361 2.89 -13.21 -19.62
CA ILE A 361 2.36 -11.97 -20.17
C ILE A 361 2.47 -10.88 -19.10
N ALA A 362 2.70 -9.64 -19.50
CA ALA A 362 2.67 -8.50 -18.62
C ALA A 362 1.80 -7.37 -19.18
N PHE A 363 1.12 -6.67 -18.28
CA PHE A 363 0.39 -5.45 -18.60
C PHE A 363 0.77 -4.33 -17.62
N GLU A 364 0.88 -3.12 -18.19
CA GLU A 364 0.95 -1.88 -17.42
C GLU A 364 -0.20 -0.98 -17.85
N ASN A 365 -0.89 -0.33 -16.92
CA ASN A 365 -1.90 0.65 -17.28
C ASN A 365 -1.27 2.01 -17.61
N ALA A 366 -1.80 2.69 -18.62
CA ALA A 366 -1.28 3.99 -19.07
C ALA A 366 -1.18 5.02 -17.92
N GLY A 367 -2.12 5.00 -16.97
CA GLY A 367 -2.11 5.89 -15.80
C GLY A 367 -0.92 5.68 -14.85
N GLY A 368 -0.30 4.51 -14.88
CA GLY A 368 0.90 4.18 -14.10
C GLY A 368 2.18 4.84 -14.62
N ILE A 369 2.21 5.26 -15.90
CA ILE A 369 3.37 5.87 -16.55
C ILE A 369 3.23 7.39 -16.51
N ARG A 370 4.18 8.10 -15.84
CA ARG A 370 4.01 9.53 -15.54
C ARG A 370 5.03 10.47 -16.20
N ALA A 371 6.09 9.93 -16.78
CA ALA A 371 7.13 10.72 -17.45
C ALA A 371 7.81 9.94 -18.58
N SER A 372 8.35 10.65 -19.55
CA SER A 372 9.29 10.11 -20.54
C SER A 372 10.70 10.03 -19.94
N VAL A 373 11.55 9.18 -20.54
CA VAL A 373 12.97 9.09 -20.19
C VAL A 373 13.80 9.52 -21.41
N ALA A 374 14.63 10.55 -21.23
CA ALA A 374 15.49 11.04 -22.31
C ALA A 374 16.55 10.01 -22.72
N ALA A 375 16.97 10.05 -23.98
CA ALA A 375 18.14 9.30 -24.42
C ALA A 375 19.40 9.80 -23.71
N GLY A 376 20.31 8.90 -23.35
CA GLY A 376 21.55 9.22 -22.64
C GLY A 376 21.63 8.57 -21.26
N THR A 377 22.29 9.24 -20.34
CA THR A 377 22.43 8.80 -18.94
C THR A 377 21.09 8.84 -18.22
N ILE A 378 20.78 7.78 -17.49
CA ILE A 378 19.55 7.63 -16.71
C ILE A 378 19.90 7.61 -15.21
N THR A 379 19.20 8.42 -14.45
CA THR A 379 19.31 8.49 -13.01
C THR A 379 18.19 7.72 -12.33
N TYR A 380 18.37 7.46 -11.06
CA TYR A 380 17.32 6.88 -10.20
C TYR A 380 16.06 7.76 -10.21
N GLY A 381 16.24 9.10 -10.14
CA GLY A 381 15.14 10.05 -10.17
C GLY A 381 14.33 10.03 -11.46
N ASP A 382 14.95 9.75 -12.62
CA ASP A 382 14.21 9.61 -13.88
C ASP A 382 13.19 8.47 -13.80
N ILE A 383 13.56 7.35 -13.16
CA ILE A 383 12.67 6.19 -13.03
C ILE A 383 11.58 6.43 -11.97
N ILE A 384 11.90 7.09 -10.86
CA ILE A 384 10.89 7.49 -9.89
C ILE A 384 9.84 8.40 -10.55
N ASN A 385 10.26 9.31 -11.44
CA ASN A 385 9.31 10.14 -12.19
C ASN A 385 8.44 9.34 -13.17
N VAL A 386 8.93 8.22 -13.69
CA VAL A 386 8.13 7.30 -14.53
C VAL A 386 7.06 6.59 -13.72
N SER A 387 7.40 6.07 -12.54
CA SER A 387 6.52 5.27 -11.68
C SER A 387 6.58 5.78 -10.22
N PRO A 388 5.88 6.89 -9.88
CA PRO A 388 6.05 7.56 -8.59
C PRO A 388 5.14 7.03 -7.47
N TYR A 389 4.27 6.06 -7.75
CA TYR A 389 3.18 5.68 -6.83
C TYR A 389 3.57 4.63 -5.79
N GLY A 390 4.73 4.00 -5.92
CA GLY A 390 5.12 2.88 -5.08
C GLY A 390 4.22 1.64 -5.27
N ASN A 391 3.60 1.51 -6.44
CA ASN A 391 2.86 0.30 -6.79
C ASN A 391 3.83 -0.88 -6.88
N TYR A 392 3.40 -2.04 -6.41
CA TYR A 392 4.14 -3.29 -6.52
C TYR A 392 3.53 -4.21 -7.59
N VAL A 393 4.31 -5.17 -8.08
CA VAL A 393 3.86 -6.09 -9.11
C VAL A 393 3.30 -7.36 -8.50
N VAL A 394 2.15 -7.80 -9.00
CA VAL A 394 1.53 -9.07 -8.64
C VAL A 394 1.37 -9.97 -9.86
N THR A 395 1.26 -11.27 -9.64
CA THR A 395 0.93 -12.24 -10.68
C THR A 395 -0.41 -12.89 -10.42
N LYS A 396 -1.18 -13.08 -11.49
CA LYS A 396 -2.50 -13.72 -11.47
C LYS A 396 -2.62 -14.74 -12.60
N LYS A 397 -3.54 -15.72 -12.47
CA LYS A 397 -3.84 -16.66 -13.54
C LYS A 397 -5.07 -16.27 -14.32
N LEU A 398 -4.93 -16.12 -15.62
CA LEU A 398 -6.04 -15.82 -16.53
C LEU A 398 -6.05 -16.77 -17.73
N THR A 399 -7.23 -17.15 -18.17
CA THR A 399 -7.38 -17.92 -19.41
C THR A 399 -7.12 -17.03 -20.64
N GLY A 400 -6.74 -17.65 -21.76
CA GLY A 400 -6.56 -16.89 -23.02
C GLY A 400 -7.81 -16.14 -23.46
N ALA A 401 -9.01 -16.66 -23.14
CA ALA A 401 -10.27 -15.96 -23.41
C ALA A 401 -10.41 -14.69 -22.56
N GLN A 402 -10.08 -14.74 -21.28
CA GLN A 402 -10.10 -13.57 -20.38
C GLN A 402 -9.10 -12.50 -20.85
N ILE A 403 -7.88 -12.92 -21.22
CA ILE A 403 -6.85 -12.00 -21.75
C ILE A 403 -7.34 -11.31 -23.03
N LYS A 404 -7.96 -12.03 -23.97
CA LYS A 404 -8.54 -11.44 -25.19
C LYS A 404 -9.65 -10.44 -24.88
N ASN A 405 -10.51 -10.72 -23.90
CA ASN A 405 -11.55 -9.79 -23.46
C ASN A 405 -10.95 -8.52 -22.84
N MET A 406 -9.90 -8.63 -22.03
CA MET A 406 -9.18 -7.46 -21.50
C MET A 406 -8.61 -6.58 -22.63
N LEU A 407 -8.02 -7.20 -23.65
CA LEU A 407 -7.50 -6.48 -24.82
C LEU A 407 -8.62 -5.79 -25.61
N GLU A 408 -9.79 -6.41 -25.76
CA GLU A 408 -10.97 -5.77 -26.39
C GLU A 408 -11.44 -4.54 -25.59
N THR A 409 -11.51 -4.65 -24.26
CA THR A 409 -11.81 -3.51 -23.37
C THR A 409 -10.78 -2.40 -23.55
N SER A 410 -9.49 -2.75 -23.49
CA SER A 410 -8.39 -1.80 -23.70
C SER A 410 -8.48 -1.06 -25.05
N LEU A 411 -8.81 -1.77 -26.14
CA LEU A 411 -9.01 -1.17 -27.46
C LEU A 411 -10.27 -0.28 -27.53
N THR A 412 -11.27 -0.53 -26.69
CA THR A 412 -12.43 0.37 -26.55
C THR A 412 -12.02 1.68 -25.87
N ILE A 413 -11.23 1.59 -24.79
CA ILE A 413 -10.66 2.75 -24.10
C ILE A 413 -9.77 3.54 -25.07
N GLN A 414 -8.86 2.87 -25.78
CA GLN A 414 -8.00 3.50 -26.79
C GLN A 414 -8.78 4.31 -27.82
N LYS A 415 -9.85 3.72 -28.37
CA LYS A 415 -10.69 4.39 -29.38
C LYS A 415 -11.29 5.69 -28.84
N ASN A 416 -11.77 5.66 -27.59
CA ASN A 416 -12.34 6.83 -26.93
C ASN A 416 -11.26 7.89 -26.65
N CYS A 417 -10.07 7.46 -26.24
CA CYS A 417 -8.92 8.35 -26.04
C CYS A 417 -8.45 9.00 -27.35
N ILE A 418 -8.41 8.26 -28.47
CA ILE A 418 -8.08 8.82 -29.80
C ILE A 418 -9.09 9.89 -30.18
N ALA A 419 -10.39 9.62 -30.00
CA ALA A 419 -11.45 10.59 -30.32
C ALA A 419 -11.34 11.86 -29.47
N ALA A 420 -10.98 11.71 -28.19
CA ALA A 420 -10.73 12.83 -27.29
C ALA A 420 -9.50 13.64 -27.71
N ASN A 421 -8.39 12.98 -28.01
CA ASN A 421 -7.17 13.61 -28.51
C ASN A 421 -7.40 14.40 -29.80
N ASP A 422 -8.15 13.81 -30.74
CA ASP A 422 -8.48 14.44 -32.02
C ASP A 422 -9.40 15.67 -31.85
N SER A 423 -10.21 15.70 -30.80
CA SER A 423 -11.06 16.85 -30.48
C SER A 423 -10.24 18.06 -29.99
N GLY A 424 -9.09 17.83 -29.38
CA GLY A 424 -8.27 18.84 -28.69
C GLY A 424 -8.91 19.41 -27.42
N GLU A 425 -10.01 18.80 -26.94
CA GLU A 425 -10.72 19.23 -25.73
C GLU A 425 -10.32 18.34 -24.55
N TRP A 426 -9.80 18.94 -23.48
CA TRP A 426 -9.37 18.21 -22.29
C TRP A 426 -10.52 17.44 -21.61
N ASP A 427 -11.69 18.07 -21.52
CA ASP A 427 -12.87 17.47 -20.88
C ASP A 427 -13.50 16.31 -21.69
N ALA A 428 -13.00 16.07 -22.93
CA ALA A 428 -13.43 14.96 -23.75
C ALA A 428 -12.77 13.61 -23.38
N TRP A 429 -11.67 13.64 -22.60
CA TRP A 429 -10.97 12.42 -22.21
C TRP A 429 -11.83 11.56 -21.27
N PRO A 430 -11.93 10.25 -21.54
CA PRO A 430 -12.72 9.36 -20.70
C PRO A 430 -12.08 9.20 -19.31
N ASN A 431 -12.91 9.04 -18.28
CA ASN A 431 -12.45 8.87 -16.90
C ASN A 431 -11.54 7.64 -16.70
N ASP A 432 -11.70 6.62 -17.55
CA ASP A 432 -10.92 5.38 -17.55
C ASP A 432 -9.74 5.42 -18.53
N SER A 433 -9.38 6.59 -19.07
CA SER A 433 -8.27 6.73 -20.03
C SER A 433 -6.96 6.15 -19.52
N GLY A 434 -6.72 6.24 -18.21
CA GLY A 434 -5.56 5.65 -17.53
C GLY A 434 -5.54 4.12 -17.52
N SER A 435 -6.65 3.46 -17.84
CA SER A 435 -6.76 1.99 -17.84
C SER A 435 -6.32 1.35 -19.18
N TYR A 436 -6.00 2.13 -20.23
CA TYR A 436 -5.43 1.55 -21.46
C TYR A 436 -4.15 0.75 -21.16
N LEU A 437 -4.03 -0.46 -21.76
CA LEU A 437 -2.95 -1.39 -21.46
C LEU A 437 -1.75 -1.22 -22.40
N GLN A 438 -0.57 -1.09 -21.82
CA GLN A 438 0.71 -1.37 -22.42
C GLN A 438 0.99 -2.86 -22.28
N VAL A 439 1.45 -3.53 -23.33
CA VAL A 439 1.42 -4.99 -23.46
C VAL A 439 2.83 -5.57 -23.63
N GLY A 440 3.15 -6.63 -22.87
CA GLY A 440 4.40 -7.40 -22.97
C GLY A 440 4.18 -8.91 -23.01
N GLY A 441 5.15 -9.65 -23.56
CA GLY A 441 5.12 -11.12 -23.64
C GLY A 441 4.27 -11.71 -24.76
N ILE A 442 3.46 -10.90 -25.42
CA ILE A 442 2.58 -11.29 -26.54
C ILE A 442 2.63 -10.30 -27.69
N THR A 443 2.17 -10.75 -28.86
CA THR A 443 1.91 -9.90 -30.02
C THR A 443 0.42 -9.90 -30.32
N VAL A 444 -0.19 -8.72 -30.37
CA VAL A 444 -1.62 -8.52 -30.61
C VAL A 444 -1.80 -7.87 -31.98
N SER A 445 -2.52 -8.52 -32.89
CA SER A 445 -2.98 -7.91 -34.13
C SER A 445 -4.43 -7.47 -33.95
N PHE A 446 -4.75 -6.24 -34.33
CA PHE A 446 -6.09 -5.68 -34.14
C PHE A 446 -6.51 -4.76 -35.26
N ASP A 447 -7.82 -4.62 -35.47
CA ASP A 447 -8.44 -3.71 -36.42
C ASP A 447 -9.46 -2.81 -35.68
N PRO A 448 -9.16 -1.52 -35.46
CA PRO A 448 -10.04 -0.61 -34.74
C PRO A 448 -11.36 -0.32 -35.48
N ALA A 449 -11.45 -0.63 -36.79
CA ALA A 449 -12.66 -0.47 -37.59
C ALA A 449 -13.71 -1.58 -37.29
N GLN A 450 -13.30 -2.69 -36.68
CA GLN A 450 -14.22 -3.77 -36.35
C GLN A 450 -15.18 -3.35 -35.19
N PRO A 451 -16.34 -4.00 -35.10
CA PRO A 451 -17.24 -3.83 -33.95
C PRO A 451 -16.53 -4.16 -32.63
N GLU A 452 -17.03 -3.56 -31.55
CA GLU A 452 -16.63 -3.88 -30.19
C GLU A 452 -16.75 -5.40 -29.91
N GLY A 453 -15.75 -5.97 -29.24
CA GLY A 453 -15.63 -7.41 -29.00
C GLY A 453 -15.10 -8.22 -30.18
N SER A 454 -14.71 -7.55 -31.30
CA SER A 454 -14.17 -8.18 -32.50
C SER A 454 -12.96 -7.44 -33.08
N ARG A 455 -12.38 -6.49 -32.33
CA ARG A 455 -11.22 -5.70 -32.77
C ARG A 455 -9.91 -6.49 -32.67
N VAL A 456 -9.81 -7.39 -31.70
CA VAL A 456 -8.66 -8.29 -31.55
C VAL A 456 -8.74 -9.39 -32.59
N LEU A 457 -7.85 -9.36 -33.57
CA LEU A 457 -7.82 -10.34 -34.68
C LEU A 457 -7.01 -11.58 -34.33
N SER A 458 -5.90 -11.40 -33.58
CA SER A 458 -4.97 -12.47 -33.22
C SER A 458 -4.18 -12.06 -31.98
N VAL A 459 -3.94 -13.00 -31.08
CA VAL A 459 -3.04 -12.82 -29.93
C VAL A 459 -2.06 -13.98 -29.91
N LYS A 460 -0.77 -13.70 -30.03
CA LYS A 460 0.28 -14.73 -30.10
C LYS A 460 1.29 -14.59 -28.98
N LYS A 461 1.58 -15.72 -28.34
CA LYS A 461 2.75 -15.89 -27.45
C LYS A 461 3.75 -16.80 -28.16
N ASP A 462 5.00 -16.35 -28.26
CA ASP A 462 6.08 -17.10 -28.94
C ASP A 462 5.69 -17.55 -30.36
N GLY A 463 4.93 -16.71 -31.10
CA GLY A 463 4.44 -16.99 -32.45
C GLY A 463 3.23 -17.94 -32.53
N GLN A 464 2.74 -18.49 -31.43
CA GLN A 464 1.56 -19.37 -31.37
C GLN A 464 0.34 -18.61 -30.86
N GLU A 465 -0.84 -18.85 -31.47
CA GLU A 465 -2.10 -18.29 -30.99
C GLU A 465 -2.36 -18.69 -29.54
N LEU A 466 -2.86 -17.76 -28.73
CA LEU A 466 -3.31 -18.08 -27.37
C LEU A 466 -4.47 -19.08 -27.43
N ASP A 467 -4.32 -20.17 -26.66
CA ASP A 467 -5.42 -21.09 -26.39
C ASP A 467 -6.40 -20.42 -25.41
N ASN A 468 -7.65 -20.30 -25.82
CA ASN A 468 -8.70 -19.64 -25.05
C ASN A 468 -8.97 -20.29 -23.69
N THR A 469 -8.65 -21.59 -23.55
CA THR A 469 -8.96 -22.40 -22.35
C THR A 469 -7.75 -22.59 -21.45
N LYS A 470 -6.54 -22.38 -21.95
CA LYS A 470 -5.30 -22.49 -21.20
C LYS A 470 -5.15 -21.28 -20.27
N GLU A 471 -4.71 -21.52 -19.05
CA GLU A 471 -4.29 -20.47 -18.11
C GLU A 471 -2.86 -20.00 -18.42
N TYR A 472 -2.66 -18.70 -18.29
CA TYR A 472 -1.39 -18.01 -18.42
C TYR A 472 -1.13 -17.21 -17.16
N ILE A 473 0.11 -17.12 -16.72
CA ILE A 473 0.53 -16.26 -15.61
C ILE A 473 0.67 -14.84 -16.17
N VAL A 474 -0.05 -13.91 -15.58
CA VAL A 474 -0.08 -12.50 -16.00
C VAL A 474 0.49 -11.64 -14.88
N ALA A 475 1.52 -10.84 -15.18
CA ALA A 475 2.10 -9.85 -14.29
C ALA A 475 1.47 -8.48 -14.52
N VAL A 476 1.06 -7.81 -13.45
CA VAL A 476 0.46 -6.46 -13.45
C VAL A 476 0.85 -5.72 -12.19
N ASN A 477 0.76 -4.39 -12.18
CA ASN A 477 0.84 -3.67 -10.91
C ASN A 477 -0.44 -3.88 -10.07
N ASN A 478 -0.34 -3.72 -8.75
CA ASN A 478 -1.45 -3.97 -7.80
C ASN A 478 -2.66 -3.05 -8.04
N TYR A 479 -2.45 -1.82 -8.52
CA TYR A 479 -3.55 -0.91 -8.88
C TYR A 479 -4.38 -1.47 -10.05
N LEU A 480 -3.69 -1.92 -11.12
CA LEU A 480 -4.36 -2.55 -12.28
C LEU A 480 -5.02 -3.87 -11.87
N ALA A 481 -4.40 -4.63 -10.96
CA ALA A 481 -4.90 -5.90 -10.46
C ALA A 481 -6.28 -5.80 -9.80
N GLY A 482 -6.63 -4.65 -9.22
CA GLY A 482 -7.94 -4.35 -8.62
C GLY A 482 -8.87 -3.48 -9.47
N SER A 483 -8.53 -3.25 -10.75
CA SER A 483 -9.26 -2.31 -11.60
C SER A 483 -10.67 -2.78 -12.00
N ASP A 484 -11.66 -1.94 -11.79
CA ASP A 484 -13.05 -2.16 -12.25
C ASP A 484 -13.16 -2.26 -13.79
N SER A 485 -12.20 -1.72 -14.53
CA SER A 485 -12.15 -1.82 -15.99
C SER A 485 -11.91 -3.26 -16.47
N TYR A 486 -11.33 -4.12 -15.61
CA TYR A 486 -10.95 -5.49 -15.95
C TYR A 486 -11.43 -6.51 -14.90
N PRO A 487 -12.76 -6.78 -14.82
CA PRO A 487 -13.33 -7.62 -13.77
C PRO A 487 -12.70 -9.02 -13.65
N ALA A 488 -12.37 -9.65 -14.79
CA ALA A 488 -11.73 -10.96 -14.78
C ALA A 488 -10.33 -10.95 -14.13
N LEU A 489 -9.61 -9.83 -14.23
CA LEU A 489 -8.34 -9.63 -13.56
C LEU A 489 -8.56 -9.34 -12.06
N ALA A 490 -9.53 -8.48 -11.72
CA ALA A 490 -9.84 -8.13 -10.34
C ALA A 490 -10.31 -9.35 -9.52
N GLU A 491 -11.11 -10.24 -10.12
CA GLU A 491 -11.63 -11.45 -9.47
C GLU A 491 -10.62 -12.60 -9.36
N ALA A 492 -9.55 -12.60 -10.19
CA ALA A 492 -8.54 -13.65 -10.15
C ALA A 492 -7.70 -13.56 -8.87
N ALA A 493 -7.46 -14.70 -8.23
CA ALA A 493 -6.58 -14.77 -7.06
C ALA A 493 -5.14 -14.40 -7.42
N GLU A 494 -4.49 -13.69 -6.53
CA GLU A 494 -3.05 -13.44 -6.61
C GLU A 494 -2.28 -14.71 -6.29
N ILE A 495 -1.23 -14.96 -7.06
CA ILE A 495 -0.38 -16.16 -6.92
C ILE A 495 1.09 -15.81 -6.65
N GLY A 496 1.45 -14.52 -6.66
CA GLY A 496 2.76 -14.02 -6.30
C GLY A 496 2.76 -12.51 -6.21
N GLU A 497 3.56 -11.98 -5.30
CA GLU A 497 3.84 -10.56 -5.13
C GLU A 497 5.34 -10.30 -5.29
N TYR A 498 5.69 -9.12 -5.79
CA TYR A 498 7.06 -8.75 -6.12
C TYR A 498 7.34 -7.31 -5.67
N SER A 499 8.58 -6.84 -5.86
CA SER A 499 9.00 -5.48 -5.52
C SER A 499 8.19 -4.40 -6.25
N CYS A 500 8.36 -3.14 -5.83
CA CYS A 500 7.75 -1.98 -6.47
C CYS A 500 8.13 -1.86 -7.95
N CYS A 501 7.21 -1.31 -8.74
CA CYS A 501 7.36 -1.16 -10.19
C CYS A 501 8.65 -0.42 -10.55
N GLU A 502 8.98 0.66 -9.84
CA GLU A 502 10.20 1.44 -10.03
C GLU A 502 11.46 0.62 -9.74
N GLU A 503 11.46 -0.23 -8.73
CA GLU A 503 12.61 -1.09 -8.43
C GLU A 503 12.85 -2.14 -9.52
N LEU A 504 11.76 -2.77 -10.02
CA LEU A 504 11.86 -3.72 -11.11
C LEU A 504 12.38 -3.04 -12.38
N LEU A 505 11.92 -1.82 -12.63
CA LEU A 505 12.37 -1.03 -13.77
C LEU A 505 13.86 -0.64 -13.61
N ILE A 506 14.31 -0.22 -12.44
CA ILE A 506 15.72 0.06 -12.15
C ILE A 506 16.58 -1.18 -12.41
N ARG A 507 16.21 -2.34 -11.88
CA ARG A 507 16.91 -3.62 -12.12
C ARG A 507 16.97 -3.98 -13.61
N PHE A 508 15.95 -3.62 -14.38
CA PHE A 508 15.96 -3.81 -15.83
C PHE A 508 16.95 -2.87 -16.53
N PHE A 509 17.03 -1.60 -16.11
CA PHE A 509 18.01 -0.65 -16.64
C PHE A 509 19.46 -1.05 -16.33
N GLU A 510 19.68 -1.72 -15.21
CA GLU A 510 21.00 -2.28 -14.81
C GLU A 510 21.45 -3.45 -15.73
N GLN A 511 20.53 -4.05 -16.53
CA GLN A 511 20.91 -5.04 -17.57
C GLN A 511 21.69 -4.41 -18.73
N GLY A 512 21.68 -3.09 -18.84
CA GLY A 512 22.46 -2.31 -19.81
C GLY A 512 21.67 -1.85 -21.04
N SER A 513 22.29 -0.95 -21.78
CA SER A 513 21.66 -0.23 -22.91
C SER A 513 21.15 -1.13 -24.04
N ASP A 514 21.78 -2.29 -24.28
CA ASP A 514 21.38 -3.22 -25.34
C ASP A 514 20.05 -3.91 -25.00
N ALA A 515 19.83 -4.25 -23.72
CA ALA A 515 18.56 -4.81 -23.27
C ALA A 515 17.42 -3.79 -23.42
N ILE A 516 17.69 -2.53 -23.07
CA ILE A 516 16.73 -1.42 -23.23
C ILE A 516 16.41 -1.20 -24.71
N ALA A 517 17.42 -1.12 -25.59
CA ALA A 517 17.23 -0.95 -27.03
C ALA A 517 16.39 -2.09 -27.63
N THR A 518 16.68 -3.32 -27.22
CA THR A 518 15.95 -4.51 -27.68
C THR A 518 14.49 -4.44 -27.27
N SER A 519 14.22 -4.14 -26.01
CA SER A 519 12.87 -4.00 -25.48
C SER A 519 12.11 -2.85 -26.15
N ALA A 520 12.71 -1.66 -26.21
CA ALA A 520 12.12 -0.47 -26.82
C ALA A 520 11.74 -0.65 -28.30
N SER A 521 12.43 -1.55 -29.03
CA SER A 521 12.16 -1.81 -30.44
C SER A 521 11.04 -2.81 -30.72
N LYS A 522 10.47 -3.45 -29.69
CA LYS A 522 9.42 -4.45 -29.85
C LYS A 522 8.14 -3.85 -30.44
N GLN A 523 7.44 -4.66 -31.22
CA GLN A 523 6.11 -4.36 -31.74
C GLN A 523 5.12 -5.36 -31.15
N THR A 524 4.53 -5.01 -30.02
CA THR A 524 3.59 -5.87 -29.31
C THR A 524 2.15 -5.64 -29.76
N MET A 525 1.80 -4.40 -30.18
CA MET A 525 0.49 -4.04 -30.70
C MET A 525 0.59 -3.66 -32.18
N ILE A 526 -0.04 -4.44 -33.06
CA ILE A 526 0.04 -4.29 -34.52
C ILE A 526 -1.36 -4.00 -35.08
N GLN A 527 -1.55 -2.76 -35.54
CA GLN A 527 -2.79 -2.40 -36.19
C GLN A 527 -2.78 -2.95 -37.64
N THR A 528 -3.80 -3.72 -37.99
CA THR A 528 -4.01 -4.30 -39.32
C THR A 528 -5.45 -4.07 -39.72
N THR A 529 -5.69 -3.94 -41.02
CA THR A 529 -7.06 -3.97 -41.56
C THR A 529 -7.42 -5.39 -41.94
N LYS A 530 -8.59 -5.88 -41.51
CA LYS A 530 -9.09 -7.18 -41.93
C LYS A 530 -9.35 -7.10 -43.42
N GLU A 531 -8.65 -7.92 -44.25
CA GLU A 531 -8.92 -8.00 -45.66
C GLU A 531 -10.40 -8.36 -45.87
N SER A 532 -11.12 -7.52 -46.65
CA SER A 532 -12.50 -7.78 -47.01
C SER A 532 -12.54 -9.01 -47.88
N THR A 533 -13.13 -10.09 -47.40
CA THR A 533 -13.38 -11.32 -48.16
C THR A 533 -14.66 -11.23 -49.00
N GLU A 534 -15.17 -10.03 -49.27
CA GLU A 534 -16.25 -9.90 -50.24
C GLU A 534 -15.74 -10.19 -51.66
N PRO A 535 -16.37 -11.12 -52.41
CA PRO A 535 -15.99 -11.38 -53.78
C PRO A 535 -16.28 -10.14 -54.62
N VAL A 536 -15.24 -9.60 -55.28
CA VAL A 536 -15.39 -8.52 -56.25
C VAL A 536 -16.40 -8.95 -57.30
N PRO A 537 -17.53 -8.23 -57.53
CA PRO A 537 -18.42 -8.52 -58.63
C PRO A 537 -17.68 -8.42 -59.94
N PRO A 538 -17.94 -9.28 -60.95
CA PRO A 538 -17.23 -9.24 -62.20
C PRO A 538 -17.45 -7.88 -62.87
N THR A 539 -16.35 -7.19 -63.18
CA THR A 539 -16.35 -5.92 -63.91
C THR A 539 -16.88 -6.11 -65.31
N THR A 540 -17.99 -5.47 -65.60
CA THR A 540 -18.50 -5.28 -66.99
C THR A 540 -17.55 -4.35 -67.74
N PRO A 541 -17.20 -4.61 -69.05
CA PRO A 541 -16.26 -3.77 -69.80
C PRO A 541 -16.81 -2.37 -69.97
N GLU A 542 -16.06 -1.36 -69.60
CA GLU A 542 -16.38 0.06 -69.87
C GLU A 542 -16.27 0.41 -71.35
N THR A 543 -17.29 1.08 -71.85
CA THR A 543 -17.32 1.78 -73.14
C THR A 543 -16.59 3.12 -73.01
N PRO A 544 -15.75 3.54 -73.98
CA PRO A 544 -14.94 4.75 -73.84
C PRO A 544 -15.79 6.03 -73.86
N SER A 545 -15.66 6.91 -72.93
CA SER A 545 -16.30 8.23 -72.86
C SER A 545 -15.33 9.35 -73.28
N VAL A 546 -15.89 10.31 -73.97
CA VAL A 546 -15.31 11.51 -74.62
C VAL A 546 -14.86 12.56 -73.59
N PRO A 547 -13.84 13.39 -73.83
CA PRO A 547 -13.28 14.34 -72.85
C PRO A 547 -14.13 15.58 -72.68
N VAL A 548 -14.29 16.03 -71.42
CA VAL A 548 -14.93 17.30 -71.03
C VAL A 548 -13.89 18.26 -70.46
N THR A 549 -13.95 19.51 -70.90
CA THR A 549 -13.09 20.65 -70.58
C THR A 549 -13.31 21.20 -69.18
N PRO A 550 -12.31 21.86 -68.56
CA PRO A 550 -12.39 22.31 -67.17
C PRO A 550 -13.12 23.65 -66.98
N ALA A 551 -13.85 23.79 -65.91
CA ALA A 551 -14.46 25.05 -65.46
C ALA A 551 -13.77 25.60 -64.18
N VAL A 552 -13.70 26.93 -64.13
CA VAL A 552 -12.99 27.86 -63.24
C VAL A 552 -13.67 27.99 -61.85
N PRO A 553 -12.97 28.40 -60.80
CA PRO A 553 -13.46 28.38 -59.40
C PRO A 553 -14.19 29.69 -59.02
N GLU A 554 -15.17 29.56 -58.11
CA GLU A 554 -15.75 30.70 -57.38
C GLU A 554 -15.50 30.60 -55.89
N GLN A 555 -15.14 31.73 -55.30
CA GLN A 555 -14.92 32.01 -53.88
C GLN A 555 -16.10 32.87 -53.32
N PRO A 556 -16.15 33.31 -52.08
CA PRO A 556 -16.89 32.77 -50.95
C PRO A 556 -17.97 33.75 -50.39
N ALA A 557 -18.81 33.31 -49.48
CA ALA A 557 -19.59 34.24 -48.66
C ALA A 557 -19.72 33.77 -47.22
N LYS A 558 -19.46 34.75 -46.34
CA LYS A 558 -19.56 34.76 -44.90
C LYS A 558 -21.02 34.70 -44.41
N GLU A 559 -21.24 34.17 -43.20
CA GLU A 559 -21.82 34.93 -42.08
C GLU A 559 -22.19 34.03 -40.90
N GLN A 560 -21.78 34.52 -39.74
CA GLN A 560 -22.25 34.18 -38.38
C GLN A 560 -23.62 34.82 -38.10
N PRO A 561 -24.23 34.81 -36.90
CA PRO A 561 -24.21 33.93 -35.71
C PRO A 561 -25.60 33.66 -35.07
N LYS A 562 -25.69 32.92 -33.98
CA LYS A 562 -26.40 33.23 -32.73
C LYS A 562 -26.82 32.01 -31.91
N SER A 563 -26.40 32.05 -30.65
CA SER A 563 -27.03 31.31 -29.51
C SER A 563 -28.46 31.79 -29.22
N PRO A 564 -29.30 31.06 -28.50
CA PRO A 564 -29.36 31.25 -27.06
C PRO A 564 -29.70 30.04 -26.17
N LYS A 565 -29.31 30.22 -24.90
CA LYS A 565 -29.69 29.60 -23.63
C LYS A 565 -31.13 29.07 -23.52
N THR A 566 -31.33 28.05 -22.71
CA THR A 566 -32.30 28.05 -21.62
C THR A 566 -32.06 26.91 -20.62
N GLU A 567 -32.12 27.31 -19.36
CA GLU A 567 -32.16 26.55 -18.10
C GLU A 567 -33.40 25.59 -18.00
N VAL A 568 -33.32 24.59 -17.08
CA VAL A 568 -34.21 24.53 -15.90
C VAL A 568 -34.26 23.12 -15.28
N LYS A 569 -33.84 23.08 -13.97
CA LYS A 569 -34.34 22.39 -12.75
C LYS A 569 -34.50 20.85 -12.69
N LYS A 570 -33.83 20.31 -11.66
CA LYS A 570 -34.24 19.76 -10.34
C LYS A 570 -35.48 18.85 -10.29
N ASP A 571 -35.25 17.66 -9.72
CA ASP A 571 -35.73 17.13 -8.43
C ASP A 571 -35.44 15.62 -8.32
N ASP A 572 -34.72 15.23 -7.35
CA ASP A 572 -34.95 14.64 -6.01
C ASP A 572 -35.42 13.19 -5.96
N ALA A 573 -34.70 12.37 -5.25
CA ALA A 573 -35.04 11.40 -4.22
C ALA A 573 -34.26 10.07 -4.25
N GLY A 574 -33.34 9.89 -3.35
CA GLY A 574 -33.38 8.90 -2.27
C GLY A 574 -32.99 7.46 -2.58
N GLY A 575 -31.87 7.00 -2.07
CA GLY A 575 -31.58 5.57 -1.92
C GLY A 575 -30.11 5.27 -1.62
N THR A 576 -29.77 5.24 -0.35
CA THR A 576 -28.46 4.86 0.20
C THR A 576 -28.06 3.44 -0.16
N LYS A 577 -26.90 3.28 -0.79
CA LYS A 577 -26.02 2.12 -0.66
C LYS A 577 -24.59 2.67 -0.62
N ALA A 578 -23.91 2.42 0.49
CA ALA A 578 -22.50 2.69 0.62
C ALA A 578 -21.72 1.76 -0.33
N SER A 579 -21.15 2.32 -1.38
CA SER A 579 -20.11 1.69 -2.16
C SER A 579 -18.78 2.35 -1.77
N VAL A 580 -17.83 1.54 -1.40
CA VAL A 580 -16.43 1.95 -1.25
C VAL A 580 -16.01 2.59 -2.57
N LYS A 581 -15.75 3.88 -2.56
CA LYS A 581 -15.24 4.58 -3.74
C LYS A 581 -13.75 4.29 -3.85
N ASN A 582 -13.35 3.59 -4.91
CA ASN A 582 -11.97 3.63 -5.38
C ASN A 582 -11.56 5.09 -5.62
N PRO A 583 -10.31 5.46 -5.28
CA PRO A 583 -9.83 6.82 -5.52
C PRO A 583 -9.90 7.10 -7.01
N LYS A 584 -10.56 8.20 -7.36
CA LYS A 584 -10.54 8.72 -8.72
C LYS A 584 -9.09 9.06 -9.07
N THR A 585 -8.61 8.60 -10.22
CA THR A 585 -7.42 9.13 -10.85
C THR A 585 -7.69 10.59 -11.22
N GLY A 586 -7.53 11.48 -10.24
CA GLY A 586 -7.57 12.91 -10.46
C GLY A 586 -6.25 13.34 -11.07
N ASP A 587 -6.29 13.83 -12.31
CA ASP A 587 -5.20 14.55 -12.95
C ASP A 587 -5.04 15.94 -12.29
N ASP A 588 -4.80 15.99 -10.99
CA ASP A 588 -4.52 17.25 -10.32
C ASP A 588 -3.02 17.52 -10.29
N ASN A 589 -2.67 18.68 -10.83
CA ASN A 589 -1.35 19.29 -11.01
C ASN A 589 -0.48 19.42 -9.73
N THR A 590 -0.65 18.59 -8.73
CA THR A 590 0.15 18.62 -7.50
C THR A 590 1.62 18.28 -7.77
N LEU A 591 1.92 17.41 -8.76
CA LEU A 591 3.30 17.16 -9.17
C LEU A 591 3.98 18.40 -9.76
N LEU A 592 3.23 19.23 -10.49
CA LEU A 592 3.71 20.53 -10.99
C LEU A 592 3.95 21.54 -9.85
N CYS A 593 3.21 21.46 -8.75
CA CYS A 593 3.47 22.27 -7.55
C CYS A 593 4.79 21.84 -6.87
N TRP A 594 5.11 20.57 -6.80
CA TRP A 594 6.37 20.07 -6.25
C TRP A 594 7.57 20.43 -7.13
N ILE A 595 7.43 20.30 -8.46
CA ILE A 595 8.47 20.71 -9.43
C ILE A 595 8.67 22.22 -9.40
N LEU A 596 7.60 23.03 -9.26
CA LEU A 596 7.69 24.49 -9.12
C LEU A 596 8.29 24.92 -7.78
N LEU A 597 8.05 24.20 -6.69
CA LEU A 597 8.69 24.43 -5.39
C LEU A 597 10.19 24.10 -5.45
N LEU A 598 10.59 23.02 -6.12
CA LEU A 598 12.00 22.68 -6.36
C LEU A 598 12.72 23.71 -7.24
N LEU A 599 12.06 24.25 -8.27
CA LEU A 599 12.62 25.30 -9.12
C LEU A 599 12.67 26.67 -8.44
N LEU A 600 11.77 26.98 -7.50
CA LEU A 600 11.78 28.21 -6.71
C LEU A 600 12.83 28.18 -5.60
N SER A 601 13.12 27.03 -4.98
CA SER A 601 14.19 26.89 -3.99
C SER A 601 15.59 27.01 -4.62
N GLY A 602 15.77 26.50 -5.83
CA GLY A 602 17.01 26.66 -6.61
C GLY A 602 17.32 28.12 -7.02
N SER A 603 16.29 28.94 -7.26
CA SER A 603 16.46 30.33 -7.67
C SER A 603 16.78 31.28 -6.51
N VAL A 604 16.36 30.98 -5.27
CA VAL A 604 16.69 31.78 -4.09
C VAL A 604 18.14 31.60 -3.64
N GLY A 605 18.69 30.39 -3.78
CA GLY A 605 20.12 30.11 -3.54
C GLY A 605 21.06 30.86 -4.49
N SER A 606 20.67 31.02 -5.76
CA SER A 606 21.48 31.74 -6.76
C SER A 606 21.45 33.26 -6.57
N ILE A 607 20.40 33.83 -6.03
CA ILE A 607 20.30 35.29 -5.78
C ILE A 607 21.14 35.70 -4.55
N CYS A 608 21.28 34.86 -3.54
CA CYS A 608 22.15 35.12 -2.39
C CYS A 608 23.65 35.06 -2.70
N LEU A 609 24.07 34.29 -3.70
CA LEU A 609 25.49 34.18 -4.11
C LEU A 609 25.97 35.36 -4.99
N VAL A 610 25.06 35.98 -5.72
CA VAL A 610 25.42 37.15 -6.57
C VAL A 610 25.53 38.45 -5.77
N GLN A 611 24.91 38.57 -4.60
CA GLN A 611 25.05 39.74 -3.74
C GLN A 611 26.29 39.75 -2.83
N LYS A 612 27.03 38.66 -2.71
CA LYS A 612 28.25 38.58 -1.90
C LYS A 612 29.54 38.92 -2.66
N HIS A 613 29.46 39.21 -3.97
CA HIS A 613 30.60 39.63 -4.79
C HIS A 613 30.57 41.09 -5.25
N LYS A 614 29.69 41.93 -4.66
CA LYS A 614 29.73 43.38 -4.86
C LYS A 614 29.72 44.13 -3.52
N LYS A 615 30.76 43.92 -2.73
CA LYS A 615 31.27 44.90 -1.75
C LYS A 615 32.75 44.66 -1.55
#